data_e1d648f96753026b4d35c65f0387cc88
#
_entry.id   e1d648f96753026b4d35c65f0387cc88
#
_cell.length_a   1.000
_cell.length_b   1.000
_cell.length_c   1.000
_cell.angle_alpha   90.00
_cell.angle_beta   90.00
_cell.angle_gamma   90.00
#
_symmetry.space_group_name_H-M   'P 1'
#
loop_
_entity.id
_entity.type
_entity.pdbx_description
1 polymer ?
#
loop_
_entity_poly.entity_id
_entity_poly.type
_entity_poly.pdbx_seq_one_letter_code
_entity_poly.pdbx_strand_id
1 'polypeptide(L)'
;MNEKQLIRHFQELAEIRPRKDWVILTKNRILAEETILQSKLGLLSFFPFFRYKLAFAPIISVLIIIGLFGFAQKTVPGDTLFSVKKMAETAQVSFSSDVEKPKTQLKLANKRLEELSRIAQANQVRSLDPAIKEFQASIAQATKDLTEMDFNVTSSDPMVLQEIVAETQKLKENKERVEAVLGTVVGNTDELTSALSRLEKQTAEYLIADLSQRTLSEEDQVLLTEAKQDFEAGNYAGALGKIWLLSNK
;
A
#
# COMPACT_ATOMS: atom_id res chain seq x y z
N MET A 1 63.38 32.36 -51.32
CA MET A 1 63.02 33.47 -50.43
C MET A 1 64.16 33.57 -49.43
N ASN A 2 64.88 34.74 -49.42
CA ASN A 2 66.11 34.86 -48.62
C ASN A 2 65.77 35.18 -47.16
N GLU A 3 66.45 34.61 -46.21
CA GLU A 3 66.21 34.73 -44.76
C GLU A 3 65.99 36.18 -44.28
N LYS A 4 66.74 37.12 -44.87
CA LYS A 4 66.59 38.57 -44.63
C LYS A 4 65.20 39.13 -45.10
N GLN A 5 64.63 38.57 -46.13
CA GLN A 5 63.30 38.97 -46.60
C GLN A 5 62.17 38.41 -45.67
N LEU A 6 62.40 37.24 -45.12
CA LEU A 6 61.45 36.64 -44.16
C LEU A 6 61.41 37.45 -42.85
N ILE A 7 62.62 37.85 -42.35
CA ILE A 7 62.70 38.66 -41.12
C ILE A 7 62.06 40.05 -41.31
N ARG A 8 62.22 40.68 -42.48
CA ARG A 8 61.54 41.95 -42.76
C ARG A 8 60.01 41.82 -42.80
N HIS A 9 59.51 40.76 -43.40
CA HIS A 9 58.06 40.51 -43.41
C HIS A 9 57.49 40.24 -42.00
N PHE A 10 58.20 39.56 -41.12
CA PHE A 10 57.78 39.41 -39.74
C PHE A 10 57.85 40.73 -38.96
N GLN A 11 58.78 41.61 -39.23
CA GLN A 11 58.81 42.92 -38.63
C GLN A 11 57.68 43.83 -39.08
N GLU A 12 57.29 43.79 -40.36
CA GLU A 12 56.10 44.49 -40.86
C GLU A 12 54.80 43.96 -40.25
N LEU A 13 54.71 42.66 -40.00
CA LEU A 13 53.54 42.05 -39.31
C LEU A 13 53.47 42.45 -37.84
N ALA A 14 54.60 42.69 -37.17
CA ALA A 14 54.63 43.11 -35.76
C ALA A 14 54.19 44.58 -35.56
N GLU A 15 54.15 45.40 -36.61
CA GLU A 15 53.58 46.76 -36.56
C GLU A 15 52.04 46.78 -36.69
N ILE A 16 51.39 45.67 -37.10
CA ILE A 16 49.96 45.60 -37.23
C ILE A 16 49.34 45.59 -35.81
N ARG A 17 48.91 46.74 -35.34
CA ARG A 17 48.14 46.83 -34.10
C ARG A 17 46.67 46.46 -34.35
N PRO A 18 46.19 45.47 -33.67
CA PRO A 18 44.75 45.12 -33.83
C PRO A 18 43.91 46.32 -33.45
N ARG A 19 42.82 46.55 -34.20
CA ARG A 19 41.86 47.63 -33.93
C ARG A 19 41.28 47.47 -32.52
N LYS A 20 41.24 48.56 -31.75
CA LYS A 20 40.73 48.55 -30.35
C LYS A 20 39.35 47.93 -30.24
N ASP A 21 38.49 48.21 -31.21
CA ASP A 21 37.13 47.67 -31.26
C ASP A 21 37.13 46.14 -31.36
N TRP A 22 38.01 45.56 -32.17
CA TRP A 22 38.15 44.11 -32.32
C TRP A 22 38.69 43.46 -31.03
N VAL A 23 39.64 44.09 -30.37
CA VAL A 23 40.18 43.60 -29.09
C VAL A 23 39.08 43.59 -28.02
N ILE A 24 38.27 44.65 -27.95
CA ILE A 24 37.18 44.75 -26.99
C ILE A 24 36.12 43.70 -27.28
N LEU A 25 35.71 43.52 -28.56
CA LEU A 25 34.72 42.51 -28.95
C LEU A 25 35.20 41.08 -28.66
N THR A 26 36.48 40.77 -28.97
CA THR A 26 37.04 39.44 -28.73
C THR A 26 37.18 39.15 -27.25
N LYS A 27 37.67 40.14 -26.47
CA LYS A 27 37.73 40.07 -25.02
C LYS A 27 36.33 39.82 -24.40
N ASN A 28 35.34 40.60 -24.85
CA ASN A 28 33.95 40.43 -24.34
C ASN A 28 33.36 39.08 -24.74
N ARG A 29 33.69 38.53 -25.92
CA ARG A 29 33.24 37.22 -26.37
C ARG A 29 33.84 36.09 -25.52
N ILE A 30 35.16 36.16 -25.26
CA ILE A 30 35.86 35.17 -24.43
C ILE A 30 35.34 35.21 -22.98
N LEU A 31 35.19 36.42 -22.43
CA LEU A 31 34.69 36.59 -21.05
C LEU A 31 33.18 36.29 -20.94
N ALA A 32 32.38 36.49 -22.00
CA ALA A 32 30.97 36.13 -22.02
C ALA A 32 30.76 34.62 -22.08
N GLU A 33 31.64 33.86 -22.71
CA GLU A 33 31.57 32.39 -22.70
C GLU A 33 31.79 31.82 -21.29
N GLU A 34 32.69 32.40 -20.50
CA GLU A 34 32.85 32.02 -19.09
C GLU A 34 31.65 32.41 -18.23
N THR A 35 30.96 33.53 -18.52
CA THR A 35 29.77 33.95 -17.76
C THR A 35 28.50 33.14 -18.12
N ILE A 36 28.41 32.60 -19.34
CA ILE A 36 27.25 31.74 -19.72
C ILE A 36 27.31 30.38 -19.02
N LEU A 37 28.50 29.84 -18.76
CA LEU A 37 28.66 28.62 -17.96
C LEU A 37 28.37 28.86 -16.48
N GLN A 38 28.61 30.06 -15.95
CA GLN A 38 28.25 30.38 -14.56
C GLN A 38 26.78 30.78 -14.38
N SER A 39 26.13 31.36 -15.39
CA SER A 39 24.74 31.78 -15.28
C SER A 39 23.72 30.63 -15.30
N LYS A 40 24.08 29.47 -15.89
CA LYS A 40 23.24 28.25 -15.80
C LYS A 40 23.26 27.57 -14.43
N LEU A 41 24.25 27.89 -13.60
CA LEU A 41 24.31 27.44 -12.20
C LEU A 41 23.75 28.48 -11.21
N GLY A 42 23.43 29.69 -11.67
CA GLY A 42 22.95 30.79 -10.82
C GLY A 42 21.56 30.65 -10.26
N LEU A 43 20.72 29.77 -10.84
CA LEU A 43 19.39 29.44 -10.25
C LEU A 43 19.50 28.58 -9.00
N LEU A 44 20.65 27.91 -8.77
CA LEU A 44 20.93 27.14 -7.57
C LEU A 44 21.62 27.97 -6.47
N SER A 45 22.06 29.19 -6.77
CA SER A 45 22.75 30.06 -5.79
C SER A 45 21.77 30.83 -4.87
N PHE A 46 20.46 30.78 -5.14
CA PHE A 46 19.44 31.35 -4.26
C PHE A 46 19.17 30.50 -2.99
N PHE A 47 19.76 29.29 -2.88
CA PHE A 47 19.67 28.49 -1.67
C PHE A 47 21.01 28.51 -0.90
N PRO A 48 21.28 29.48 -0.02
CA PRO A 48 22.44 29.47 0.86
C PRO A 48 22.45 28.27 1.81
N PHE A 49 21.34 27.55 1.94
CA PHE A 49 21.18 26.32 2.71
C PHE A 49 21.95 25.11 2.14
N PHE A 50 22.38 25.16 0.87
CA PHE A 50 23.12 24.04 0.25
C PHE A 50 24.57 23.90 0.76
N ARG A 51 25.08 24.80 1.57
CA ARG A 51 26.43 24.65 2.18
C ARG A 51 26.47 23.67 3.35
N TYR A 52 25.34 23.32 3.93
CA TYR A 52 25.21 22.24 4.92
C TYR A 52 24.75 20.92 4.28
N LYS A 53 25.25 20.63 3.09
CA LYS A 53 24.70 19.78 2.03
C LYS A 53 24.56 18.28 2.35
N LEU A 54 25.16 17.77 3.40
CA LEU A 54 25.06 16.34 3.72
C LEU A 54 24.09 16.00 4.85
N ALA A 55 23.75 16.96 5.71
CA ALA A 55 22.91 16.67 6.89
C ALA A 55 21.39 16.77 6.61
N PHE A 56 20.96 17.61 5.65
CA PHE A 56 19.54 17.84 5.39
C PHE A 56 18.96 17.01 4.23
N ALA A 57 19.81 16.47 3.34
CA ALA A 57 19.34 15.64 2.22
C ALA A 57 18.49 14.43 2.68
N PRO A 58 18.89 13.67 3.71
CA PRO A 58 18.07 12.56 4.19
C PRO A 58 16.74 13.03 4.80
N ILE A 59 16.73 14.17 5.49
CA ILE A 59 15.50 14.72 6.11
C ILE A 59 14.51 15.15 5.03
N ILE A 60 14.97 15.83 4.00
CA ILE A 60 14.13 16.25 2.87
C ILE A 60 13.60 15.02 2.11
N SER A 61 14.43 13.99 1.91
CA SER A 61 14.01 12.74 1.28
C SER A 61 12.90 12.05 2.08
N VAL A 62 13.05 11.97 3.40
CA VAL A 62 12.05 11.40 4.29
C VAL A 62 10.75 12.20 4.24
N LEU A 63 10.81 13.54 4.25
CA LEU A 63 9.62 14.39 4.15
C LEU A 63 8.91 14.23 2.80
N ILE A 64 9.65 14.10 1.71
CA ILE A 64 9.09 13.83 0.38
C ILE A 64 8.41 12.45 0.37
N ILE A 65 9.05 11.43 0.92
CA ILE A 65 8.48 10.09 1.03
C ILE A 65 7.21 10.12 1.87
N ILE A 66 7.20 10.73 3.04
CA ILE A 66 6.01 10.89 3.91
C ILE A 66 4.90 11.64 3.15
N GLY A 67 5.24 12.72 2.44
CA GLY A 67 4.28 13.46 1.63
C GLY A 67 3.67 12.60 0.52
N LEU A 68 4.49 11.88 -0.25
CA LEU A 68 4.02 10.97 -1.30
C LEU A 68 3.12 9.86 -0.73
N PHE A 69 3.48 9.28 0.42
CA PHE A 69 2.65 8.29 1.10
C PHE A 69 1.32 8.89 1.57
N GLY A 70 1.33 10.09 2.13
CA GLY A 70 0.12 10.79 2.56
C GLY A 70 -0.84 11.06 1.39
N PHE A 71 -0.33 11.50 0.25
CA PHE A 71 -1.13 11.69 -0.97
C PHE A 71 -1.58 10.35 -1.57
N ALA A 72 -0.71 9.33 -1.59
CA ALA A 72 -1.04 8.01 -2.12
C ALA A 72 -2.19 7.33 -1.35
N GLN A 73 -2.36 7.58 -0.06
CA GLN A 73 -3.47 7.02 0.73
C GLN A 73 -4.86 7.37 0.19
N LYS A 74 -5.01 8.54 -0.46
CA LYS A 74 -6.27 9.01 -1.04
C LYS A 74 -6.52 8.53 -2.47
N THR A 75 -5.52 7.92 -3.12
CA THR A 75 -5.64 7.44 -4.50
C THR A 75 -6.52 6.21 -4.60
N VAL A 76 -7.15 6.07 -5.76
CA VAL A 76 -8.01 4.93 -6.11
C VAL A 76 -7.33 4.07 -7.18
N PRO A 77 -7.74 2.80 -7.34
CA PRO A 77 -7.26 1.96 -8.43
C PRO A 77 -7.43 2.65 -9.80
N GLY A 78 -6.36 2.66 -10.58
CA GLY A 78 -6.28 3.40 -11.85
C GLY A 78 -5.52 4.73 -11.78
N ASP A 79 -5.25 5.27 -10.60
CA ASP A 79 -4.43 6.46 -10.42
C ASP A 79 -2.93 6.15 -10.49
N THR A 80 -2.11 7.12 -10.92
CA THR A 80 -0.65 6.96 -11.06
C THR A 80 0.06 6.65 -9.75
N LEU A 81 -0.40 7.22 -8.62
CA LEU A 81 0.17 7.00 -7.29
C LEU A 81 -0.43 5.78 -6.57
N PHE A 82 -1.39 5.08 -7.17
CA PHE A 82 -1.97 3.88 -6.58
C PHE A 82 -0.95 2.76 -6.36
N SER A 83 0.04 2.64 -7.26
CA SER A 83 1.14 1.67 -7.10
C SER A 83 1.94 1.89 -5.82
N VAL A 84 2.16 3.14 -5.41
CA VAL A 84 2.86 3.48 -4.16
C VAL A 84 2.03 3.04 -2.95
N LYS A 85 0.72 3.29 -2.97
CA LYS A 85 -0.22 2.81 -1.95
C LYS A 85 -0.20 1.29 -1.84
N LYS A 86 -0.30 0.59 -2.97
CA LYS A 86 -0.27 -0.87 -3.03
C LYS A 86 1.04 -1.45 -2.47
N MET A 87 2.19 -0.83 -2.78
CA MET A 87 3.48 -1.22 -2.19
C MET A 87 3.47 -1.08 -0.66
N ALA A 88 2.93 0.01 -0.13
CA ALA A 88 2.82 0.23 1.32
C ALA A 88 1.92 -0.82 1.98
N GLU A 89 0.78 -1.13 1.39
CA GLU A 89 -0.16 -2.14 1.86
C GLU A 89 0.45 -3.55 1.81
N THR A 90 1.17 -3.88 0.73
CA THR A 90 1.90 -5.16 0.62
C THR A 90 3.00 -5.26 1.69
N ALA A 91 3.73 -4.18 1.95
CA ALA A 91 4.71 -4.15 3.02
C ALA A 91 4.03 -4.38 4.39
N GLN A 92 2.90 -3.71 4.65
CA GLN A 92 2.13 -3.90 5.89
C GLN A 92 1.75 -5.38 6.10
N VAL A 93 1.24 -6.05 5.07
CA VAL A 93 0.91 -7.49 5.13
C VAL A 93 2.15 -8.34 5.37
N SER A 94 3.27 -8.01 4.69
CA SER A 94 4.53 -8.77 4.83
C SER A 94 5.14 -8.66 6.24
N PHE A 95 4.86 -7.57 6.95
CA PHE A 95 5.27 -7.40 8.35
C PHE A 95 4.26 -7.94 9.37
N SER A 96 3.06 -8.33 8.94
CA SER A 96 2.08 -9.00 9.80
C SER A 96 2.55 -10.43 10.09
N SER A 97 2.26 -10.93 11.29
CA SER A 97 2.47 -12.34 11.61
C SER A 97 1.59 -13.22 10.71
N ASP A 98 1.99 -14.48 10.50
CA ASP A 98 1.23 -15.43 9.67
C ASP A 98 -0.22 -15.58 10.16
N VAL A 99 -0.43 -15.43 11.47
CA VAL A 99 -1.73 -15.45 12.15
C VAL A 99 -2.61 -14.26 11.76
N GLU A 100 -2.01 -13.08 11.64
CA GLU A 100 -2.73 -11.83 11.36
C GLU A 100 -2.88 -11.52 9.86
N LYS A 101 -2.14 -12.20 8.99
CA LYS A 101 -2.21 -12.00 7.55
C LYS A 101 -3.63 -12.08 6.99
N PRO A 102 -4.44 -13.14 7.29
CA PRO A 102 -5.79 -13.25 6.76
C PRO A 102 -6.68 -12.07 7.18
N LYS A 103 -6.62 -11.67 8.45
CA LYS A 103 -7.33 -10.49 8.96
C LYS A 103 -6.91 -9.21 8.22
N THR A 104 -5.61 -9.01 8.03
CA THR A 104 -5.08 -7.84 7.33
C THR A 104 -5.53 -7.82 5.87
N GLN A 105 -5.53 -8.95 5.19
CA GLN A 105 -6.02 -9.06 3.81
C GLN A 105 -7.54 -8.80 3.72
N LEU A 106 -8.33 -9.28 4.66
CA LEU A 106 -9.77 -8.98 4.73
C LEU A 106 -10.03 -7.48 4.94
N LYS A 107 -9.25 -6.83 5.80
CA LYS A 107 -9.30 -5.36 5.95
C LYS A 107 -8.97 -4.64 4.66
N LEU A 108 -7.97 -5.10 3.90
CA LEU A 108 -7.65 -4.55 2.59
C LEU A 108 -8.78 -4.77 1.58
N ALA A 109 -9.39 -5.96 1.57
CA ALA A 109 -10.54 -6.23 0.71
C ALA A 109 -11.74 -5.33 1.05
N ASN A 110 -12.04 -5.11 2.33
CA ASN A 110 -13.04 -4.14 2.77
C ASN A 110 -12.71 -2.72 2.28
N LYS A 111 -11.46 -2.30 2.39
CA LYS A 111 -10.99 -1.00 1.90
C LYS A 111 -11.18 -0.87 0.37
N ARG A 112 -10.94 -1.93 -0.40
CA ARG A 112 -11.22 -1.94 -1.86
C ARG A 112 -12.71 -1.77 -2.17
N LEU A 113 -13.60 -2.37 -1.38
CA LEU A 113 -15.05 -2.13 -1.53
C LEU A 113 -15.43 -0.68 -1.21
N GLU A 114 -14.86 -0.09 -0.17
CA GLU A 114 -15.07 1.31 0.16
C GLU A 114 -14.55 2.24 -0.96
N GLU A 115 -13.41 1.93 -1.55
CA GLU A 115 -12.86 2.64 -2.71
C GLU A 115 -13.78 2.51 -3.93
N LEU A 116 -14.26 1.30 -4.20
CA LEU A 116 -15.18 1.02 -5.30
C LEU A 116 -16.51 1.76 -5.11
N SER A 117 -17.04 1.81 -3.90
CA SER A 117 -18.22 2.60 -3.56
C SER A 117 -18.01 4.09 -3.85
N ARG A 118 -16.87 4.65 -3.46
CA ARG A 118 -16.54 6.08 -3.75
C ARG A 118 -16.41 6.35 -5.25
N ILE A 119 -15.77 5.45 -5.99
CA ILE A 119 -15.62 5.53 -7.44
C ILE A 119 -16.99 5.53 -8.11
N ALA A 120 -17.90 4.64 -7.68
CA ALA A 120 -19.26 4.55 -8.19
C ALA A 120 -20.06 5.83 -7.91
N GLN A 121 -20.02 6.34 -6.68
CA GLN A 121 -20.69 7.58 -6.28
C GLN A 121 -20.15 8.81 -7.01
N ALA A 122 -18.84 8.86 -7.28
CA ALA A 122 -18.19 9.92 -8.04
C ALA A 122 -18.34 9.79 -9.56
N ASN A 123 -19.02 8.75 -10.04
CA ASN A 123 -19.20 8.43 -11.47
C ASN A 123 -17.88 8.33 -12.25
N GLN A 124 -16.83 7.82 -11.61
CA GLN A 124 -15.49 7.65 -12.19
C GLN A 124 -15.40 6.33 -12.98
N VAL A 125 -16.11 6.22 -14.09
CA VAL A 125 -16.26 4.99 -14.88
C VAL A 125 -14.92 4.34 -15.26
N ARG A 126 -13.89 5.15 -15.55
CA ARG A 126 -12.55 4.64 -15.94
C ARG A 126 -11.84 3.87 -14.83
N SER A 127 -12.16 4.16 -13.57
CA SER A 127 -11.55 3.54 -12.40
C SER A 127 -12.32 2.32 -11.89
N LEU A 128 -13.54 2.05 -12.40
CA LEU A 128 -14.37 0.94 -11.95
C LEU A 128 -13.74 -0.42 -12.23
N ASP A 129 -13.34 -0.70 -13.49
CA ASP A 129 -12.73 -1.99 -13.84
C ASP A 129 -11.41 -2.26 -13.10
N PRO A 130 -10.46 -1.31 -13.00
CA PRO A 130 -9.30 -1.48 -12.14
C PRO A 130 -9.66 -1.74 -10.67
N ALA A 131 -10.67 -1.05 -10.13
CA ALA A 131 -11.07 -1.22 -8.73
C ALA A 131 -11.71 -2.59 -8.46
N ILE A 132 -12.54 -3.09 -9.38
CA ILE A 132 -13.12 -4.43 -9.29
C ILE A 132 -12.01 -5.49 -9.31
N LYS A 133 -11.03 -5.37 -10.21
CA LYS A 133 -9.89 -6.28 -10.30
C LYS A 133 -9.04 -6.28 -9.02
N GLU A 134 -8.77 -5.12 -8.43
CA GLU A 134 -8.04 -5.02 -7.17
C GLU A 134 -8.83 -5.62 -6.00
N PHE A 135 -10.16 -5.46 -5.96
CA PHE A 135 -11.00 -6.11 -4.99
C PHE A 135 -10.93 -7.64 -5.13
N GLN A 136 -11.12 -8.16 -6.35
CA GLN A 136 -11.05 -9.60 -6.63
C GLN A 136 -9.69 -10.19 -6.25
N ALA A 137 -8.60 -9.49 -6.57
CA ALA A 137 -7.25 -9.89 -6.17
C ALA A 137 -7.08 -9.93 -4.64
N SER A 138 -7.67 -8.96 -3.91
CA SER A 138 -7.62 -8.94 -2.44
C SER A 138 -8.41 -10.10 -1.83
N ILE A 139 -9.57 -10.47 -2.41
CA ILE A 139 -10.35 -11.65 -1.99
C ILE A 139 -9.56 -12.93 -2.22
N ALA A 140 -8.97 -13.10 -3.40
CA ALA A 140 -8.18 -14.29 -3.72
C ALA A 140 -7.01 -14.46 -2.74
N GLN A 141 -6.33 -13.37 -2.40
CA GLN A 141 -5.24 -13.40 -1.43
C GLN A 141 -5.73 -13.72 -0.01
N ALA A 142 -6.84 -13.10 0.43
CA ALA A 142 -7.44 -13.42 1.74
C ALA A 142 -7.87 -14.89 1.84
N THR A 143 -8.45 -15.43 0.77
CA THR A 143 -8.85 -16.85 0.67
C THR A 143 -7.63 -17.77 0.78
N LYS A 144 -6.55 -17.43 0.06
CA LYS A 144 -5.30 -18.18 0.13
C LYS A 144 -4.74 -18.19 1.55
N ASP A 145 -4.59 -17.02 2.17
CA ASP A 145 -4.01 -16.89 3.51
C ASP A 145 -4.88 -17.62 4.58
N LEU A 146 -6.22 -17.58 4.44
CA LEU A 146 -7.14 -18.37 5.28
C LEU A 146 -6.99 -19.88 5.06
N THR A 147 -6.77 -20.30 3.83
CA THR A 147 -6.61 -21.74 3.50
C THR A 147 -5.29 -22.28 4.02
N GLU A 148 -4.24 -21.48 4.01
CA GLU A 148 -2.90 -21.81 4.50
C GLU A 148 -2.76 -21.66 6.02
N MET A 149 -3.75 -21.04 6.71
CA MET A 149 -3.72 -20.84 8.15
C MET A 149 -3.71 -22.19 8.89
N ASP A 150 -2.75 -22.34 9.80
CA ASP A 150 -2.68 -23.53 10.65
C ASP A 150 -3.76 -23.48 11.74
N PHE A 151 -4.51 -24.57 11.88
CA PHE A 151 -5.49 -24.75 12.93
C PHE A 151 -4.93 -24.55 14.34
N ASN A 152 -3.69 -25.00 14.60
CA ASN A 152 -3.06 -24.84 15.91
C ASN A 152 -2.97 -23.40 16.38
N VAL A 153 -2.94 -22.47 15.44
CA VAL A 153 -2.91 -21.05 15.72
C VAL A 153 -4.26 -20.51 16.17
N THR A 154 -5.34 -20.89 15.48
CA THR A 154 -6.70 -20.46 15.83
C THR A 154 -7.19 -21.08 17.13
N SER A 155 -6.71 -22.27 17.48
CA SER A 155 -7.00 -22.92 18.76
C SER A 155 -6.26 -22.24 19.94
N SER A 156 -5.08 -21.67 19.69
CA SER A 156 -4.28 -21.00 20.70
C SER A 156 -4.74 -19.56 20.98
N ASP A 157 -5.32 -18.89 19.98
CA ASP A 157 -5.88 -17.53 20.09
C ASP A 157 -7.24 -17.42 19.38
N PRO A 158 -8.32 -17.75 20.08
CA PRO A 158 -9.68 -17.66 19.54
C PRO A 158 -10.10 -16.25 19.12
N MET A 159 -9.45 -15.19 19.67
CA MET A 159 -9.77 -13.81 19.32
C MET A 159 -9.45 -13.50 17.86
N VAL A 160 -8.38 -14.10 17.32
CA VAL A 160 -8.00 -13.91 15.90
C VAL A 160 -9.10 -14.42 14.99
N LEU A 161 -9.67 -15.59 15.27
CA LEU A 161 -10.78 -16.11 14.46
C LEU A 161 -12.03 -15.24 14.58
N GLN A 162 -12.33 -14.73 15.79
CA GLN A 162 -13.45 -13.81 15.99
C GLN A 162 -13.29 -12.54 15.13
N GLU A 163 -12.09 -11.96 15.08
CA GLU A 163 -11.80 -10.80 14.24
C GLU A 163 -11.91 -11.12 12.74
N ILE A 164 -11.45 -12.30 12.31
CA ILE A 164 -11.58 -12.76 10.92
C ILE A 164 -13.06 -12.92 10.53
N VAL A 165 -13.87 -13.52 11.40
CA VAL A 165 -15.32 -13.65 11.21
C VAL A 165 -15.98 -12.27 11.08
N ALA A 166 -15.65 -11.35 11.98
CA ALA A 166 -16.20 -9.99 11.96
C ALA A 166 -15.82 -9.23 10.67
N GLU A 167 -14.54 -9.30 10.23
CA GLU A 167 -14.12 -8.68 8.98
C GLU A 167 -14.76 -9.31 7.74
N THR A 168 -15.01 -10.63 7.76
CA THR A 168 -15.69 -11.33 6.66
C THR A 168 -17.18 -10.96 6.62
N GLN A 169 -17.83 -10.82 7.77
CA GLN A 169 -19.22 -10.35 7.82
C GLN A 169 -19.33 -8.92 7.26
N LYS A 170 -18.45 -8.01 7.70
CA LYS A 170 -18.36 -6.65 7.17
C LYS A 170 -18.13 -6.65 5.65
N LEU A 171 -17.29 -7.58 5.16
CA LEU A 171 -17.04 -7.72 3.73
C LEU A 171 -18.29 -8.07 2.94
N LYS A 172 -19.10 -9.02 3.42
CA LYS A 172 -20.36 -9.41 2.79
C LYS A 172 -21.34 -8.24 2.73
N GLU A 173 -21.54 -7.56 3.85
CA GLU A 173 -22.45 -6.40 3.93
C GLU A 173 -21.99 -5.24 3.01
N ASN A 174 -20.70 -4.95 2.98
CA ASN A 174 -20.15 -3.92 2.10
C ASN A 174 -20.28 -4.32 0.62
N LYS A 175 -20.04 -5.59 0.29
CA LYS A 175 -20.18 -6.13 -1.07
C LYS A 175 -21.61 -5.99 -1.57
N GLU A 176 -22.59 -6.46 -0.80
CA GLU A 176 -24.02 -6.35 -1.14
C GLU A 176 -24.42 -4.88 -1.39
N ARG A 177 -23.94 -3.97 -0.55
CA ARG A 177 -24.21 -2.53 -0.70
C ARG A 177 -23.61 -1.95 -1.97
N VAL A 178 -22.37 -2.34 -2.31
CA VAL A 178 -21.71 -1.90 -3.53
C VAL A 178 -22.36 -2.48 -4.78
N GLU A 179 -22.72 -3.76 -4.76
CA GLU A 179 -23.42 -4.43 -5.86
C GLU A 179 -24.80 -3.83 -6.12
N ALA A 180 -25.51 -3.46 -5.04
CA ALA A 180 -26.80 -2.75 -5.17
C ALA A 180 -26.64 -1.38 -5.84
N VAL A 181 -25.55 -0.65 -5.56
CA VAL A 181 -25.25 0.65 -6.20
C VAL A 181 -24.83 0.50 -7.65
N LEU A 182 -24.01 -0.53 -7.96
CA LEU A 182 -23.48 -0.75 -9.30
C LEU A 182 -24.44 -1.51 -10.23
N GLY A 183 -25.42 -2.22 -9.67
CA GLY A 183 -26.32 -3.10 -10.41
C GLY A 183 -25.63 -4.32 -11.03
N THR A 184 -24.44 -4.69 -10.53
CA THR A 184 -23.64 -5.81 -11.04
C THR A 184 -22.84 -6.49 -9.94
N VAL A 185 -22.53 -7.77 -10.13
CA VAL A 185 -21.67 -8.54 -9.21
C VAL A 185 -20.21 -8.10 -9.36
N VAL A 186 -19.56 -7.76 -8.23
CA VAL A 186 -18.17 -7.28 -8.22
C VAL A 186 -17.15 -8.38 -7.94
N GLY A 187 -17.57 -9.52 -7.39
CA GLY A 187 -16.66 -10.65 -7.13
C GLY A 187 -17.38 -11.83 -6.47
N ASN A 188 -16.79 -13.01 -6.58
CA ASN A 188 -17.23 -14.21 -5.88
C ASN A 188 -16.49 -14.34 -4.53
N THR A 189 -17.23 -14.65 -3.46
CA THR A 189 -16.72 -14.85 -2.10
C THR A 189 -16.98 -16.26 -1.58
N ASP A 190 -17.41 -17.20 -2.43
CA ASP A 190 -17.81 -18.55 -1.99
C ASP A 190 -16.61 -19.35 -1.46
N GLU A 191 -15.47 -19.27 -2.13
CA GLU A 191 -14.22 -19.91 -1.69
C GLU A 191 -13.75 -19.34 -0.34
N LEU A 192 -13.81 -18.02 -0.17
CA LEU A 192 -13.50 -17.35 1.09
C LEU A 192 -14.42 -17.84 2.21
N THR A 193 -15.73 -17.90 1.95
CA THR A 193 -16.72 -18.37 2.91
C THR A 193 -16.48 -19.84 3.27
N SER A 194 -16.15 -20.67 2.30
CA SER A 194 -15.85 -22.10 2.51
C SER A 194 -14.57 -22.30 3.34
N ALA A 195 -13.52 -21.51 3.08
CA ALA A 195 -12.28 -21.55 3.86
C ALA A 195 -12.54 -21.12 5.32
N LEU A 196 -13.33 -20.06 5.52
CA LEU A 196 -13.72 -19.61 6.85
C LEU A 196 -14.54 -20.67 7.59
N SER A 197 -15.58 -21.22 6.97
CA SER A 197 -16.43 -22.27 7.59
C SER A 197 -15.63 -23.51 8.00
N ARG A 198 -14.57 -23.86 7.25
CA ARG A 198 -13.67 -24.93 7.63
C ARG A 198 -12.93 -24.61 8.93
N LEU A 199 -12.37 -23.41 9.07
CA LEU A 199 -11.67 -22.96 10.28
C LEU A 199 -12.64 -22.85 11.47
N GLU A 200 -13.83 -22.28 11.25
CA GLU A 200 -14.88 -22.18 12.26
C GLU A 200 -15.26 -23.57 12.80
N LYS A 201 -15.47 -24.55 11.90
CA LYS A 201 -15.78 -25.93 12.28
C LYS A 201 -14.68 -26.53 13.14
N GLN A 202 -13.42 -26.48 12.67
CA GLN A 202 -12.29 -27.09 13.38
C GLN A 202 -12.08 -26.45 14.76
N THR A 203 -12.20 -25.12 14.84
CA THR A 203 -12.05 -24.39 16.11
C THR A 203 -13.21 -24.67 17.06
N ALA A 204 -14.45 -24.71 16.57
CA ALA A 204 -15.61 -25.03 17.40
C ALA A 204 -15.52 -26.46 17.94
N GLU A 205 -15.13 -27.42 17.12
CA GLU A 205 -14.93 -28.82 17.51
C GLU A 205 -13.92 -28.94 18.66
N TYR A 206 -12.75 -28.31 18.50
CA TYR A 206 -11.72 -28.30 19.51
C TYR A 206 -12.17 -27.65 20.82
N LEU A 207 -12.76 -26.44 20.75
CA LEU A 207 -13.19 -25.71 21.93
C LEU A 207 -14.36 -26.40 22.66
N ILE A 208 -15.31 -27.03 21.93
CA ILE A 208 -16.35 -27.84 22.51
C ILE A 208 -15.78 -29.05 23.25
N ALA A 209 -14.77 -29.71 22.67
CA ALA A 209 -14.09 -30.83 23.31
C ALA A 209 -13.37 -30.41 24.59
N ASP A 210 -12.62 -29.31 24.55
CA ASP A 210 -11.92 -28.74 25.70
C ASP A 210 -12.87 -28.32 26.82
N LEU A 211 -13.91 -27.53 26.49
CA LEU A 211 -14.92 -27.06 27.45
C LEU A 211 -15.73 -28.21 28.07
N SER A 212 -15.94 -29.29 27.32
CA SER A 212 -16.65 -30.49 27.84
C SER A 212 -15.85 -31.24 28.92
N GLN A 213 -14.55 -31.00 29.04
CA GLN A 213 -13.67 -31.58 30.07
C GLN A 213 -13.55 -30.70 31.32
N ARG A 214 -14.03 -29.46 31.25
CA ARG A 214 -13.95 -28.48 32.35
C ARG A 214 -15.20 -28.58 33.26
N THR A 215 -15.03 -28.24 34.53
CA THR A 215 -16.15 -28.06 35.45
C THR A 215 -16.78 -26.69 35.18
N LEU A 216 -17.97 -26.68 34.62
CA LEU A 216 -18.72 -25.48 34.25
C LEU A 216 -19.86 -25.23 35.23
N SER A 217 -20.28 -23.97 35.41
CA SER A 217 -21.51 -23.62 36.12
C SER A 217 -22.75 -24.14 35.38
N GLU A 218 -23.89 -24.20 36.04
CA GLU A 218 -25.14 -24.63 35.40
C GLU A 218 -25.53 -23.77 34.20
N GLU A 219 -25.35 -22.44 34.31
CA GLU A 219 -25.57 -21.50 33.20
C GLU A 219 -24.62 -21.75 32.01
N ASP A 220 -23.35 -22.01 32.30
CA ASP A 220 -22.36 -22.26 31.26
C ASP A 220 -22.57 -23.62 30.58
N GLN A 221 -23.07 -24.61 31.30
CA GLN A 221 -23.48 -25.92 30.73
C GLN A 221 -24.64 -25.78 29.72
N VAL A 222 -25.58 -24.88 29.98
CA VAL A 222 -26.66 -24.57 29.03
C VAL A 222 -26.08 -23.98 27.75
N LEU A 223 -25.22 -22.96 27.86
CA LEU A 223 -24.58 -22.34 26.70
C LEU A 223 -23.74 -23.34 25.91
N LEU A 224 -22.98 -24.23 26.59
CA LEU A 224 -22.23 -25.28 25.91
C LEU A 224 -23.15 -26.27 25.19
N THR A 225 -24.30 -26.60 25.76
CA THR A 225 -25.30 -27.48 25.14
C THR A 225 -25.87 -26.84 23.87
N GLU A 226 -26.22 -25.56 23.94
CA GLU A 226 -26.68 -24.81 22.78
C GLU A 226 -25.58 -24.66 21.71
N ALA A 227 -24.31 -24.48 22.10
CA ALA A 227 -23.19 -24.43 21.15
C ALA A 227 -23.02 -25.78 20.42
N LYS A 228 -23.22 -26.91 21.13
CA LYS A 228 -23.20 -28.24 20.52
C LYS A 228 -24.34 -28.43 19.53
N GLN A 229 -25.55 -27.96 19.85
CA GLN A 229 -26.70 -28.02 18.93
C GLN A 229 -26.44 -27.19 17.66
N ASP A 230 -25.89 -25.97 17.78
CA ASP A 230 -25.51 -25.16 16.63
C ASP A 230 -24.44 -25.86 15.78
N PHE A 231 -23.44 -26.47 16.42
CA PHE A 231 -22.40 -27.23 15.73
C PHE A 231 -22.98 -28.42 14.92
N GLU A 232 -23.84 -29.21 15.54
CA GLU A 232 -24.52 -30.33 14.87
C GLU A 232 -25.44 -29.88 13.72
N ALA A 233 -26.05 -28.71 13.84
CA ALA A 233 -26.81 -28.07 12.78
C ALA A 233 -25.97 -27.48 11.66
N GLY A 234 -24.62 -27.49 11.77
CA GLY A 234 -23.70 -26.89 10.82
C GLY A 234 -23.55 -25.37 10.95
N ASN A 235 -24.13 -24.77 11.99
CA ASN A 235 -24.01 -23.35 12.31
C ASN A 235 -22.76 -23.10 13.15
N TYR A 236 -21.57 -23.25 12.54
CA TYR A 236 -20.29 -23.18 13.25
C TYR A 236 -20.03 -21.78 13.82
N ALA A 237 -20.41 -20.72 13.09
CA ALA A 237 -20.30 -19.35 13.58
C ALA A 237 -21.17 -19.11 14.83
N GLY A 238 -22.39 -19.65 14.86
CA GLY A 238 -23.27 -19.59 16.02
C GLY A 238 -22.72 -20.34 17.22
N ALA A 239 -22.20 -21.55 17.00
CA ALA A 239 -21.51 -22.33 18.02
C ALA A 239 -20.35 -21.57 18.64
N LEU A 240 -19.46 -20.99 17.82
CA LEU A 240 -18.33 -20.18 18.28
C LEU A 240 -18.78 -18.95 19.05
N GLY A 241 -19.83 -18.26 18.60
CA GLY A 241 -20.37 -17.11 19.30
C GLY A 241 -20.76 -17.44 20.75
N LYS A 242 -21.41 -18.59 20.98
CA LYS A 242 -21.76 -19.06 22.34
C LYS A 242 -20.53 -19.47 23.15
N ILE A 243 -19.56 -20.13 22.52
CA ILE A 243 -18.30 -20.50 23.15
C ILE A 243 -17.53 -19.26 23.61
N TRP A 244 -17.49 -18.18 22.82
CA TRP A 244 -16.81 -16.93 23.19
C TRP A 244 -17.47 -16.24 24.38
N LEU A 245 -18.80 -16.38 24.55
CA LEU A 245 -19.48 -15.90 25.75
C LEU A 245 -19.04 -16.64 27.02
N LEU A 246 -18.70 -17.94 26.88
CA LEU A 246 -18.14 -18.74 27.98
C LEU A 246 -16.70 -18.36 28.32
N SER A 247 -15.90 -17.97 27.33
CA SER A 247 -14.48 -17.67 27.51
C SER A 247 -14.21 -16.26 28.07
N ASN A 248 -15.18 -15.36 28.00
CA ASN A 248 -15.07 -13.96 28.42
C ASN A 248 -15.60 -13.70 29.85
N LYS A 249 -15.93 -14.73 30.60
CA LYS A 249 -16.28 -14.67 32.02
C LYS A 249 -15.09 -15.07 32.87
#